data_6b96c44ff74b751cfdaa55cace1264e5
#
_entry.id   6b96c44ff74b751cfdaa55cace1264e5
#
_cell.length_a   1.000
_cell.length_b   1.000
_cell.length_c   1.000
_cell.angle_alpha   90.00
_cell.angle_beta   90.00
_cell.angle_gamma   90.00
#
_symmetry.space_group_name_H-M   'P 1'
#
loop_
_entity.id
_entity.type
_entity.pdbx_description
1 polymer ?
#
loop_
_entity_poly.entity_id
_entity_poly.type
_entity_poly.pdbx_seq_one_letter_code
_entity_poly.pdbx_strand_id
1 'polypeptide(L)'
;QQQRWLDKQRFAARARLVFWIVSIVLGIALCAWGIWAVISSNRRAQYRGSVEYWRDQPGISPASAARLIRVVDPSTRQSDEDRQLTATMLSLAVKKAIAVYPGPSDMYRGIDMSQATPVGLSQMIAADQGKQYAAGITSTIVILPLAIDEAPNAQQLGLSESEDALLNLLIVISQRVGSPVFDLNQMKVTCQNWQDGYIELGKFTGACSMEYQRLGATRSVGWQWILPGVLAVVLGFGSLLANSFIGYPVAGLIELPIFLVGLFCSMAGAVTVLTDQGQDIAGRTLGLKRYMEDFSNF
;
A
#
# COMPACT_ATOMS: atom_id res chain seq x y z
N GLN A 1 60.91 -22.60 -29.04
CA GLN A 1 59.96 -21.44 -29.01
C GLN A 1 58.52 -21.89 -29.32
N GLN A 2 58.26 -22.77 -30.27
CA GLN A 2 56.92 -23.28 -30.61
C GLN A 2 56.23 -24.04 -29.47
N GLN A 3 56.97 -24.88 -28.72
CA GLN A 3 56.36 -25.60 -27.59
C GLN A 3 55.85 -24.66 -26.48
N ARG A 4 56.63 -23.62 -26.14
CA ARG A 4 56.23 -22.63 -25.14
C ARG A 4 55.00 -21.82 -25.58
N TRP A 5 54.83 -21.60 -26.86
CA TRP A 5 53.65 -20.91 -27.40
C TRP A 5 52.40 -21.79 -27.33
N LEU A 6 52.52 -23.07 -27.70
CA LEU A 6 51.44 -24.06 -27.59
C LEU A 6 51.00 -24.29 -26.15
N ASP A 7 51.95 -24.33 -25.21
CA ASP A 7 51.65 -24.50 -23.80
C ASP A 7 50.92 -23.27 -23.21
N LYS A 8 51.30 -22.06 -23.64
CA LYS A 8 50.56 -20.83 -23.27
C LYS A 8 49.13 -20.83 -23.80
N GLN A 9 48.93 -21.26 -25.07
CA GLN A 9 47.58 -21.36 -25.64
C GLN A 9 46.72 -22.41 -24.93
N ARG A 10 47.29 -23.58 -24.62
CA ARG A 10 46.58 -24.63 -23.86
C ARG A 10 46.24 -24.19 -22.46
N PHE A 11 47.14 -23.47 -21.81
CA PHE A 11 46.88 -22.89 -20.48
C PHE A 11 45.77 -21.83 -20.56
N ALA A 12 45.81 -20.93 -21.52
CA ALA A 12 44.76 -19.91 -21.69
C ALA A 12 43.40 -20.53 -22.04
N ALA A 13 43.34 -21.58 -22.84
CA ALA A 13 42.13 -22.29 -23.18
C ALA A 13 41.53 -23.00 -21.92
N ARG A 14 42.37 -23.66 -21.10
CA ARG A 14 41.93 -24.28 -19.85
C ARG A 14 41.46 -23.26 -18.84
N ALA A 15 42.18 -22.16 -18.68
CA ALA A 15 41.79 -21.08 -17.77
C ALA A 15 40.43 -20.47 -18.16
N ARG A 16 40.19 -20.28 -19.45
CA ARG A 16 38.89 -19.82 -19.96
C ARG A 16 37.77 -20.81 -19.65
N LEU A 17 37.99 -22.10 -19.90
CA LEU A 17 36.99 -23.13 -19.65
C LEU A 17 36.64 -23.21 -18.16
N VAL A 18 37.65 -23.17 -17.28
CA VAL A 18 37.44 -23.14 -15.82
C VAL A 18 36.68 -21.89 -15.42
N PHE A 19 37.05 -20.71 -15.89
CA PHE A 19 36.35 -19.46 -15.61
C PHE A 19 34.87 -19.56 -16.01
N TRP A 20 34.58 -20.13 -17.16
CA TRP A 20 33.21 -20.33 -17.65
C TRP A 20 32.39 -21.24 -16.74
N ILE A 21 32.93 -22.41 -16.41
CA ILE A 21 32.25 -23.35 -15.53
C ILE A 21 31.96 -22.69 -14.15
N VAL A 22 32.96 -22.00 -13.60
CA VAL A 22 32.82 -21.32 -12.31
C VAL A 22 31.75 -20.21 -12.37
N SER A 23 31.75 -19.39 -13.42
CA SER A 23 30.76 -18.31 -13.60
C SER A 23 29.35 -18.86 -13.73
N ILE A 24 29.14 -19.93 -14.51
CA ILE A 24 27.83 -20.56 -14.67
C ILE A 24 27.34 -21.16 -13.36
N VAL A 25 28.18 -21.92 -12.68
CA VAL A 25 27.81 -22.57 -11.40
C VAL A 25 27.48 -21.52 -10.34
N LEU A 26 28.30 -20.47 -10.23
CA LEU A 26 28.07 -19.39 -9.28
C LEU A 26 26.78 -18.60 -9.60
N GLY A 27 26.54 -18.33 -10.89
CA GLY A 27 25.32 -17.66 -11.36
C GLY A 27 24.05 -18.47 -11.03
N ILE A 28 24.07 -19.78 -11.31
CA ILE A 28 22.95 -20.67 -10.96
C ILE A 28 22.73 -20.71 -9.43
N ALA A 29 23.79 -20.79 -8.64
CA ALA A 29 23.70 -20.80 -7.18
C ALA A 29 23.10 -19.49 -6.64
N LEU A 30 23.50 -18.33 -7.17
CA LEU A 30 22.96 -17.03 -6.79
C LEU A 30 21.50 -16.86 -7.21
N CYS A 31 21.11 -17.34 -8.39
CA CYS A 31 19.73 -17.33 -8.83
C CYS A 31 18.86 -18.23 -7.93
N ALA A 32 19.30 -19.43 -7.63
CA ALA A 32 18.57 -20.34 -6.74
C ALA A 32 18.42 -19.75 -5.33
N TRP A 33 19.47 -19.12 -4.79
CA TRP A 33 19.41 -18.42 -3.51
C TRP A 33 18.45 -17.22 -3.56
N GLY A 34 18.48 -16.40 -4.60
CA GLY A 34 17.56 -15.26 -4.79
C GLY A 34 16.11 -15.72 -4.86
N ILE A 35 15.79 -16.74 -5.65
CA ILE A 35 14.44 -17.31 -5.74
C ILE A 35 13.98 -17.86 -4.39
N TRP A 36 14.83 -18.63 -3.70
CA TRP A 36 14.53 -19.13 -2.37
C TRP A 36 14.28 -17.98 -1.38
N ALA A 37 15.07 -16.92 -1.45
CA ALA A 37 14.93 -15.72 -0.63
C ALA A 37 13.56 -15.05 -0.83
N VAL A 38 13.13 -14.85 -2.09
CA VAL A 38 11.83 -14.26 -2.42
C VAL A 38 10.68 -15.14 -1.91
N ILE A 39 10.73 -16.46 -2.16
CA ILE A 39 9.70 -17.40 -1.69
C ILE A 39 9.64 -17.42 -0.15
N SER A 40 10.77 -17.46 0.53
CA SER A 40 10.86 -17.46 1.99
C SER A 40 10.31 -16.15 2.58
N SER A 41 10.55 -15.01 1.94
CA SER A 41 10.05 -13.71 2.36
C SER A 41 8.53 -13.61 2.23
N ASN A 42 7.98 -14.03 1.11
CA ASN A 42 6.54 -14.03 0.88
C ASN A 42 5.81 -14.90 1.93
N ARG A 43 6.37 -16.05 2.28
CA ARG A 43 5.81 -16.89 3.35
C ARG A 43 5.86 -16.22 4.73
N ARG A 44 6.84 -15.35 4.98
CA ARG A 44 6.97 -14.61 6.25
C ARG A 44 6.04 -13.40 6.33
N ALA A 45 5.64 -12.83 5.19
CA ALA A 45 4.67 -11.75 5.16
C ALA A 45 3.25 -12.22 5.49
N GLN A 46 2.95 -13.51 5.28
CA GLN A 46 1.64 -14.09 5.53
C GLN A 46 1.38 -14.25 7.04
N TYR A 47 0.12 -14.08 7.43
CA TYR A 47 -0.34 -14.44 8.76
C TYR A 47 -0.23 -15.95 8.98
N ARG A 48 0.33 -16.36 10.12
CA ARG A 48 0.63 -17.77 10.42
C ARG A 48 -0.35 -18.43 11.38
N GLY A 49 -1.19 -17.63 12.03
CA GLY A 49 -2.16 -18.11 13.01
C GLY A 49 -3.44 -18.64 12.39
N SER A 50 -4.28 -19.26 13.21
CA SER A 50 -5.68 -19.51 12.87
C SER A 50 -6.46 -18.19 12.94
N VAL A 51 -7.31 -17.91 11.94
CA VAL A 51 -8.18 -16.74 11.98
C VAL A 51 -9.37 -17.09 12.87
N GLU A 52 -9.32 -16.63 14.12
CA GLU A 52 -10.42 -16.76 15.08
C GLU A 52 -11.38 -15.58 14.94
N TYR A 53 -12.65 -15.75 15.32
CA TYR A 53 -13.60 -14.64 15.32
C TYR A 53 -13.22 -13.60 16.38
N TRP A 54 -13.17 -12.35 15.95
CA TRP A 54 -12.88 -11.22 16.81
C TRP A 54 -13.97 -10.18 16.67
N ARG A 55 -14.59 -9.74 17.78
CA ARG A 55 -15.71 -8.79 17.75
C ARG A 55 -15.30 -7.36 18.07
N ASP A 56 -14.22 -7.21 18.81
CA ASP A 56 -13.78 -5.90 19.27
C ASP A 56 -12.92 -5.19 18.21
N GLN A 57 -12.85 -3.86 18.32
CA GLN A 57 -11.94 -3.11 17.48
C GLN A 57 -10.48 -3.56 17.76
N PRO A 58 -9.65 -3.74 16.75
CA PRO A 58 -8.28 -4.24 16.92
C PRO A 58 -7.34 -3.24 17.62
N GLY A 59 -7.81 -2.07 18.05
CA GLY A 59 -7.03 -1.06 18.76
C GLY A 59 -6.04 -0.29 17.87
N ILE A 60 -6.26 -0.28 16.57
CA ILE A 60 -5.44 0.43 15.58
C ILE A 60 -6.31 1.38 14.76
N SER A 61 -5.68 2.40 14.14
CA SER A 61 -6.42 3.31 13.26
C SER A 61 -6.98 2.58 12.02
N PRO A 62 -8.12 3.05 11.47
CA PRO A 62 -8.73 2.46 10.28
C PRO A 62 -7.79 2.45 9.08
N ALA A 63 -7.00 3.50 8.89
CA ALA A 63 -5.99 3.58 7.86
C ALA A 63 -4.90 2.50 8.03
N SER A 64 -4.42 2.30 9.25
CA SER A 64 -3.45 1.26 9.57
C SER A 64 -4.02 -0.15 9.38
N ALA A 65 -5.28 -0.37 9.76
CA ALA A 65 -5.98 -1.65 9.54
C ALA A 65 -6.11 -1.96 8.04
N ALA A 66 -6.51 -0.98 7.23
CA ALA A 66 -6.64 -1.13 5.79
C ALA A 66 -5.30 -1.52 5.12
N ARG A 67 -4.20 -0.88 5.53
CA ARG A 67 -2.86 -1.20 5.05
C ARG A 67 -2.38 -2.57 5.51
N LEU A 68 -2.64 -2.92 6.77
CA LEU A 68 -2.24 -4.23 7.32
C LEU A 68 -2.95 -5.38 6.60
N ILE A 69 -4.26 -5.26 6.33
CA ILE A 69 -5.02 -6.25 5.58
C ILE A 69 -4.39 -6.50 4.21
N ARG A 70 -3.94 -5.46 3.51
CA ARG A 70 -3.28 -5.64 2.21
C ARG A 70 -1.94 -6.38 2.30
N VAL A 71 -1.17 -6.13 3.35
CA VAL A 71 0.11 -6.85 3.57
C VAL A 71 -0.16 -8.35 3.76
N VAL A 72 -1.25 -8.69 4.43
CA VAL A 72 -1.62 -10.08 4.75
C VAL A 72 -2.39 -10.75 3.62
N ASP A 73 -3.25 -10.00 2.93
CA ASP A 73 -4.11 -10.47 1.81
C ASP A 73 -3.92 -9.57 0.59
N PRO A 74 -2.89 -9.84 -0.25
CA PRO A 74 -2.60 -9.03 -1.43
C PRO A 74 -3.57 -9.24 -2.59
N SER A 75 -4.59 -10.11 -2.46
CA SER A 75 -5.55 -10.43 -3.53
C SER A 75 -6.43 -9.25 -3.93
N THR A 76 -6.47 -8.20 -3.15
CA THR A 76 -7.34 -7.04 -3.37
C THR A 76 -6.76 -6.08 -4.41
N ARG A 77 -7.57 -5.75 -5.43
CA ARG A 77 -7.17 -4.90 -6.58
C ARG A 77 -7.14 -3.39 -6.30
N GLN A 78 -7.72 -2.94 -5.18
CA GLN A 78 -7.76 -1.52 -4.83
C GLN A 78 -6.38 -1.01 -4.38
N SER A 79 -6.09 0.27 -4.67
CA SER A 79 -4.88 0.93 -4.19
C SER A 79 -4.88 1.05 -2.65
N ASP A 80 -3.70 1.16 -2.04
CA ASP A 80 -3.59 1.37 -0.59
C ASP A 80 -4.26 2.67 -0.17
N GLU A 81 -4.07 3.72 -0.97
CA GLU A 81 -4.57 5.05 -0.70
C GLU A 81 -6.10 5.08 -0.72
N ASP A 82 -6.74 4.46 -1.71
CA ASP A 82 -8.21 4.40 -1.79
C ASP A 82 -8.82 3.66 -0.60
N ARG A 83 -8.19 2.57 -0.17
CA ARG A 83 -8.67 1.79 0.98
C ARG A 83 -8.49 2.54 2.29
N GLN A 84 -7.34 3.17 2.48
CA GLN A 84 -7.07 4.00 3.65
C GLN A 84 -8.04 5.18 3.70
N LEU A 85 -8.26 5.86 2.57
CA LEU A 85 -9.22 6.95 2.46
C LEU A 85 -10.63 6.48 2.82
N THR A 86 -11.10 5.40 2.20
CA THR A 86 -12.45 4.87 2.46
C THR A 86 -12.63 4.44 3.91
N ALA A 87 -11.67 3.71 4.47
CA ALA A 87 -11.73 3.26 5.87
C ALA A 87 -11.75 4.44 6.85
N THR A 88 -10.94 5.46 6.59
CA THR A 88 -10.87 6.66 7.43
C THR A 88 -12.15 7.50 7.31
N MET A 89 -12.71 7.63 6.10
CA MET A 89 -14.01 8.31 5.89
C MET A 89 -15.14 7.62 6.64
N LEU A 90 -15.21 6.28 6.57
CA LEU A 90 -16.21 5.52 7.32
C LEU A 90 -16.06 5.70 8.83
N SER A 91 -14.83 5.73 9.33
CA SER A 91 -14.58 5.99 10.74
C SER A 91 -14.99 7.39 11.18
N LEU A 92 -14.70 8.41 10.38
CA LEU A 92 -15.17 9.78 10.62
C LEU A 92 -16.71 9.86 10.66
N ALA A 93 -17.38 9.08 9.81
CA ALA A 93 -18.84 9.00 9.82
C ALA A 93 -19.37 8.32 11.11
N VAL A 94 -18.74 7.23 11.57
CA VAL A 94 -19.08 6.57 12.83
C VAL A 94 -18.88 7.50 14.02
N LYS A 95 -17.83 8.31 14.00
CA LYS A 95 -17.51 9.31 15.04
C LYS A 95 -18.35 10.58 14.92
N LYS A 96 -19.26 10.65 13.94
CA LYS A 96 -20.15 11.80 13.72
C LYS A 96 -19.41 13.10 13.36
N ALA A 97 -18.22 13.01 12.80
CA ALA A 97 -17.53 14.16 12.25
C ALA A 97 -18.06 14.50 10.84
N ILE A 98 -18.42 13.50 10.07
CA ILE A 98 -19.05 13.63 8.75
C ILE A 98 -20.28 12.73 8.65
N ALA A 99 -21.10 12.98 7.63
CA ALA A 99 -22.11 12.03 7.17
C ALA A 99 -21.89 11.78 5.68
N VAL A 100 -22.18 10.56 5.23
CA VAL A 100 -22.03 10.17 3.83
C VAL A 100 -23.38 9.67 3.32
N TYR A 101 -23.85 10.27 2.23
CA TYR A 101 -25.13 9.97 1.62
C TYR A 101 -24.97 9.61 0.15
N PRO A 102 -25.83 8.74 -0.39
CA PRO A 102 -25.79 8.38 -1.80
C PRO A 102 -26.27 9.52 -2.69
N GLY A 103 -25.66 9.69 -3.86
CA GLY A 103 -26.07 10.64 -4.88
C GLY A 103 -25.33 11.98 -4.85
N PRO A 104 -25.63 12.87 -5.79
CA PRO A 104 -24.97 14.16 -5.93
C PRO A 104 -25.40 15.17 -4.85
N SER A 105 -24.56 16.15 -4.56
CA SER A 105 -24.77 17.15 -3.49
C SER A 105 -26.01 18.04 -3.74
N ASP A 106 -26.40 18.23 -4.99
CA ASP A 106 -27.58 19.03 -5.35
C ASP A 106 -28.88 18.50 -4.75
N MET A 107 -28.93 17.22 -4.43
CA MET A 107 -30.09 16.59 -3.76
C MET A 107 -30.28 17.07 -2.32
N TYR A 108 -29.22 17.58 -1.73
CA TYR A 108 -29.20 17.98 -0.31
C TYR A 108 -29.13 19.50 -0.16
N ARG A 109 -29.37 20.26 -1.24
CA ARG A 109 -29.46 21.72 -1.18
C ARG A 109 -30.67 22.16 -0.35
N GLY A 110 -30.46 23.15 0.50
CA GLY A 110 -31.53 23.73 1.34
C GLY A 110 -31.70 23.05 2.71
N ILE A 111 -30.90 22.05 3.02
CA ILE A 111 -30.85 21.48 4.38
C ILE A 111 -30.13 22.47 5.30
N ASP A 112 -30.79 22.86 6.39
CA ASP A 112 -30.15 23.66 7.44
C ASP A 112 -29.12 22.81 8.19
N MET A 113 -27.85 23.07 7.88
CA MET A 113 -26.73 22.33 8.47
C MET A 113 -26.40 22.78 9.89
N SER A 114 -26.92 23.92 10.36
CA SER A 114 -26.68 24.42 11.71
C SER A 114 -27.24 23.51 12.81
N GLN A 115 -28.29 22.75 12.47
CA GLN A 115 -28.96 21.80 13.35
C GLN A 115 -28.84 20.35 12.86
N ALA A 116 -28.04 20.12 11.83
CA ALA A 116 -27.93 18.83 11.19
C ALA A 116 -27.21 17.83 12.08
N THR A 117 -27.93 16.81 12.49
CA THR A 117 -27.35 15.59 13.07
C THR A 117 -27.47 14.45 12.07
N PRO A 118 -26.64 13.39 12.15
CA PRO A 118 -26.77 12.25 11.24
C PRO A 118 -28.18 11.66 11.21
N VAL A 119 -28.84 11.60 12.35
CA VAL A 119 -30.22 11.09 12.48
C VAL A 119 -31.22 12.07 11.88
N GLY A 120 -31.09 13.37 12.18
CA GLY A 120 -31.96 14.41 11.63
C GLY A 120 -31.87 14.49 10.12
N LEU A 121 -30.66 14.45 9.57
CA LEU A 121 -30.45 14.40 8.12
C LEU A 121 -31.04 13.15 7.47
N SER A 122 -30.88 11.99 8.07
CA SER A 122 -31.50 10.75 7.57
C SER A 122 -33.02 10.81 7.55
N GLN A 123 -33.64 11.43 8.59
CA GLN A 123 -35.08 11.63 8.64
C GLN A 123 -35.59 12.65 7.58
N MET A 124 -34.84 13.73 7.38
CA MET A 124 -35.19 14.73 6.35
C MET A 124 -35.10 14.13 4.95
N ILE A 125 -34.07 13.34 4.67
CA ILE A 125 -33.90 12.64 3.41
C ILE A 125 -34.99 11.58 3.21
N ALA A 126 -35.34 10.82 4.24
CA ALA A 126 -36.41 9.85 4.18
C ALA A 126 -37.78 10.50 3.92
N ALA A 127 -38.03 11.71 4.42
CA ALA A 127 -39.26 12.46 4.17
C ALA A 127 -39.36 12.96 2.72
N ASP A 128 -38.24 13.17 2.01
CA ASP A 128 -38.19 13.67 0.63
C ASP A 128 -38.11 12.54 -0.42
N GLN A 129 -38.30 11.28 -0.01
CA GLN A 129 -38.14 10.08 -0.84
C GLN A 129 -39.16 9.88 -1.97
N GLY A 130 -39.94 10.84 -2.34
CA GLY A 130 -40.74 10.78 -3.57
C GLY A 130 -39.92 10.84 -4.86
N LYS A 131 -38.63 11.15 -4.81
CA LYS A 131 -37.75 11.24 -5.96
C LYS A 131 -36.85 10.02 -6.02
N GLN A 132 -37.09 9.13 -6.99
CA GLN A 132 -36.14 8.07 -7.33
C GLN A 132 -34.86 8.72 -7.86
N TYR A 133 -33.83 8.74 -7.05
CA TYR A 133 -32.52 9.22 -7.44
C TYR A 133 -31.74 8.08 -8.07
N ALA A 134 -31.05 8.36 -9.17
CA ALA A 134 -30.08 7.44 -9.76
C ALA A 134 -28.96 7.18 -8.73
N ALA A 135 -29.21 6.25 -7.83
CA ALA A 135 -28.23 5.80 -6.86
C ALA A 135 -27.08 5.13 -7.63
N GLY A 136 -25.85 5.60 -7.46
CA GLY A 136 -24.73 4.77 -7.81
C GLY A 136 -23.51 5.39 -8.47
N ILE A 137 -23.49 6.69 -8.82
CA ILE A 137 -22.33 7.26 -9.51
C ILE A 137 -21.45 8.11 -8.59
N THR A 138 -22.01 8.69 -7.52
CA THR A 138 -21.27 9.54 -6.58
C THR A 138 -21.88 9.45 -5.18
N SER A 139 -21.13 9.93 -4.18
CA SER A 139 -21.60 10.07 -2.81
C SER A 139 -21.39 11.50 -2.35
N THR A 140 -22.33 11.99 -1.55
CA THR A 140 -22.27 13.32 -0.93
C THR A 140 -21.70 13.19 0.47
N ILE A 141 -20.73 14.03 0.76
CA ILE A 141 -20.11 14.20 2.07
C ILE A 141 -20.71 15.44 2.71
N VAL A 142 -21.10 15.31 3.96
CA VAL A 142 -21.59 16.40 4.77
C VAL A 142 -20.69 16.53 5.98
N ILE A 143 -20.06 17.68 6.17
CA ILE A 143 -19.30 17.97 7.37
C ILE A 143 -20.28 18.41 8.45
N LEU A 144 -20.32 17.69 9.56
CA LEU A 144 -21.28 17.95 10.62
C LEU A 144 -20.82 19.11 11.53
N PRO A 145 -21.75 19.82 12.20
CA PRO A 145 -21.42 20.97 13.03
C PRO A 145 -20.36 20.68 14.09
N LEU A 146 -20.38 19.49 14.68
CA LEU A 146 -19.40 19.07 15.69
C LEU A 146 -17.94 19.12 15.16
N ALA A 147 -17.74 18.98 13.85
CA ALA A 147 -16.42 19.04 13.22
C ALA A 147 -16.05 20.44 12.73
N ILE A 148 -17.03 21.35 12.60
CA ILE A 148 -16.84 22.73 12.12
C ILE A 148 -16.65 23.71 13.28
N ASP A 149 -17.30 23.45 14.41
CA ASP A 149 -17.24 24.30 15.61
C ASP A 149 -15.80 24.47 16.10
N GLU A 150 -15.51 25.64 16.66
CA GLU A 150 -14.19 26.23 16.93
C GLU A 150 -13.18 25.38 17.75
N ALA A 151 -13.59 24.22 18.18
CA ALA A 151 -12.70 23.23 18.79
C ALA A 151 -13.04 21.81 18.28
N PRO A 152 -12.84 21.48 17.01
CA PRO A 152 -12.75 20.10 16.61
C PRO A 152 -11.44 19.57 17.18
N ASN A 153 -11.41 19.48 18.49
CA ASN A 153 -10.28 18.87 19.13
C ASN A 153 -10.31 17.40 18.71
N ALA A 154 -9.27 16.96 18.03
CA ALA A 154 -9.02 15.53 17.81
C ALA A 154 -9.30 14.73 19.09
N GLN A 155 -9.09 15.34 20.24
CA GLN A 155 -9.41 14.80 21.57
C GLN A 155 -10.92 14.64 21.85
N GLN A 156 -11.78 15.58 21.43
CA GLN A 156 -13.24 15.46 21.67
C GLN A 156 -13.87 14.37 20.81
N LEU A 157 -13.42 14.22 19.56
CA LEU A 157 -13.89 13.20 18.64
C LEU A 157 -13.11 11.89 18.76
N GLY A 158 -12.02 11.86 19.55
CA GLY A 158 -11.14 10.71 19.65
C GLY A 158 -10.51 10.33 18.31
N LEU A 159 -10.11 11.33 17.51
CA LEU A 159 -9.53 11.12 16.19
C LEU A 159 -8.09 10.64 16.30
N SER A 160 -7.71 9.74 15.41
CA SER A 160 -6.32 9.40 15.15
C SER A 160 -5.67 10.46 14.25
N GLU A 161 -4.35 10.44 14.09
CA GLU A 161 -3.63 11.41 13.26
C GLU A 161 -4.10 11.38 11.78
N SER A 162 -4.36 10.19 11.25
CA SER A 162 -4.87 10.03 9.89
C SER A 162 -6.31 10.53 9.75
N GLU A 163 -7.16 10.31 10.75
CA GLU A 163 -8.54 10.82 10.78
C GLU A 163 -8.56 12.34 10.86
N ASP A 164 -7.73 12.93 11.72
CA ASP A 164 -7.59 14.39 11.84
C ASP A 164 -7.10 15.01 10.54
N ALA A 165 -6.06 14.44 9.94
CA ALA A 165 -5.52 14.91 8.66
C ALA A 165 -6.57 14.84 7.53
N LEU A 166 -7.37 13.77 7.49
CA LEU A 166 -8.45 13.66 6.50
C LEU A 166 -9.56 14.66 6.77
N LEU A 167 -9.99 14.83 8.02
CA LEU A 167 -11.02 15.81 8.38
C LEU A 167 -10.59 17.22 7.99
N ASN A 168 -9.35 17.60 8.28
CA ASN A 168 -8.78 18.88 7.89
C ASN A 168 -8.79 19.07 6.37
N LEU A 169 -8.42 18.03 5.59
CA LEU A 169 -8.50 18.05 4.14
C LEU A 169 -9.96 18.31 3.67
N LEU A 170 -10.95 17.60 4.25
CA LEU A 170 -12.36 17.77 3.90
C LEU A 170 -12.87 19.16 4.26
N ILE A 171 -12.45 19.73 5.41
CA ILE A 171 -12.80 21.11 5.80
C ILE A 171 -12.23 22.12 4.79
N VAL A 172 -10.98 21.98 4.38
CA VAL A 172 -10.39 22.88 3.38
C VAL A 172 -11.10 22.75 2.03
N ILE A 173 -11.50 21.53 1.63
CA ILE A 173 -12.30 21.32 0.41
C ILE A 173 -13.66 21.99 0.54
N SER A 174 -14.34 21.86 1.67
CA SER A 174 -15.65 22.49 1.89
C SER A 174 -15.58 24.01 1.81
N GLN A 175 -14.53 24.62 2.35
CA GLN A 175 -14.28 26.06 2.25
C GLN A 175 -14.07 26.50 0.81
N ARG A 176 -13.40 25.71 -0.02
CA ARG A 176 -13.16 25.99 -1.43
C ARG A 176 -14.40 25.77 -2.29
N VAL A 177 -15.21 24.78 -1.96
CA VAL A 177 -16.53 24.56 -2.59
C VAL A 177 -17.54 25.62 -2.16
N GLY A 178 -17.33 26.24 -0.99
CA GLY A 178 -18.24 27.22 -0.38
C GLY A 178 -19.44 26.59 0.31
N SER A 179 -19.37 25.28 0.60
CA SER A 179 -20.46 24.54 1.26
C SER A 179 -19.91 23.39 2.11
N PRO A 180 -20.47 23.14 3.30
CA PRO A 180 -20.15 21.95 4.08
C PRO A 180 -20.74 20.67 3.48
N VAL A 181 -21.54 20.80 2.40
CA VAL A 181 -22.17 19.70 1.66
C VAL A 181 -21.58 19.67 0.26
N PHE A 182 -20.87 18.63 -0.09
CA PHE A 182 -20.25 18.47 -1.42
C PHE A 182 -20.16 16.99 -1.79
N ASP A 183 -20.15 16.69 -3.05
CA ASP A 183 -19.99 15.32 -3.54
C ASP A 183 -18.56 14.99 -3.95
N LEU A 184 -18.29 13.70 -4.17
CA LEU A 184 -16.96 13.22 -4.56
C LEU A 184 -16.49 13.81 -5.91
N ASN A 185 -17.40 14.16 -6.82
CA ASN A 185 -17.02 14.80 -8.07
C ASN A 185 -16.57 16.24 -7.85
N GLN A 186 -17.28 17.00 -7.01
CA GLN A 186 -16.88 18.36 -6.61
C GLN A 186 -15.54 18.33 -5.86
N MET A 187 -15.35 17.37 -4.95
CA MET A 187 -14.08 17.13 -4.29
C MET A 187 -12.95 16.90 -5.30
N LYS A 188 -13.16 16.01 -6.28
CA LYS A 188 -12.18 15.69 -7.32
C LYS A 188 -11.83 16.92 -8.16
N VAL A 189 -12.84 17.67 -8.64
CA VAL A 189 -12.63 18.88 -9.43
C VAL A 189 -11.89 19.95 -8.62
N THR A 190 -12.26 20.12 -7.36
CA THR A 190 -11.59 21.07 -6.45
C THR A 190 -10.12 20.71 -6.27
N CYS A 191 -9.81 19.42 -6.01
CA CYS A 191 -8.43 18.97 -5.86
C CYS A 191 -7.62 19.12 -7.16
N GLN A 192 -8.23 18.89 -8.33
CA GLN A 192 -7.54 19.04 -9.62
C GLN A 192 -7.21 20.51 -9.94
N ASN A 193 -8.08 21.44 -9.55
CA ASN A 193 -7.91 22.86 -9.80
C ASN A 193 -7.11 23.58 -8.68
N TRP A 194 -6.72 22.86 -7.66
CA TRP A 194 -5.99 23.40 -6.52
C TRP A 194 -4.50 23.10 -6.65
N GLN A 195 -3.71 24.16 -6.86
CA GLN A 195 -2.27 24.05 -7.08
C GLN A 195 -1.53 23.33 -5.92
N ASP A 196 -1.99 23.55 -4.67
CA ASP A 196 -1.41 22.95 -3.48
C ASP A 196 -2.20 21.72 -2.95
N GLY A 197 -3.21 21.26 -3.68
CA GLY A 197 -4.08 20.15 -3.25
C GLY A 197 -3.32 18.86 -2.98
N TYR A 198 -2.24 18.62 -3.72
CA TYR A 198 -1.35 17.47 -3.50
C TYR A 198 -0.61 17.54 -2.16
N ILE A 199 -0.37 18.75 -1.62
CA ILE A 199 0.30 18.93 -0.32
C ILE A 199 -0.64 18.47 0.81
N GLU A 200 -1.90 18.87 0.76
CA GLU A 200 -2.89 18.47 1.77
C GLU A 200 -3.20 16.96 1.71
N LEU A 201 -3.31 16.40 0.51
CA LEU A 201 -3.40 14.96 0.34
C LEU A 201 -2.14 14.25 0.85
N GLY A 202 -0.96 14.86 0.64
CA GLY A 202 0.31 14.39 1.16
C GLY A 202 0.37 14.39 2.69
N LYS A 203 -0.29 15.34 3.37
CA LYS A 203 -0.41 15.32 4.84
C LYS A 203 -1.19 14.10 5.32
N PHE A 204 -2.32 13.80 4.67
CA PHE A 204 -3.11 12.60 4.98
C PHE A 204 -2.32 11.32 4.77
N THR A 205 -1.72 11.14 3.59
CA THR A 205 -0.93 9.92 3.28
C THR A 205 0.31 9.80 4.17
N GLY A 206 0.91 10.95 4.54
CA GLY A 206 2.00 11.03 5.50
C GLY A 206 1.57 10.59 6.90
N ALA A 207 0.43 11.08 7.39
CA ALA A 207 -0.14 10.69 8.68
C ALA A 207 -0.45 9.18 8.72
N CYS A 208 -1.09 8.64 7.67
CA CYS A 208 -1.32 7.20 7.53
C CYS A 208 -0.02 6.38 7.59
N SER A 209 1.03 6.87 6.93
CA SER A 209 2.32 6.19 6.92
C SER A 209 3.01 6.24 8.28
N MET A 210 2.97 7.38 8.97
CA MET A 210 3.56 7.53 10.30
C MET A 210 2.85 6.69 11.35
N GLU A 211 1.51 6.67 11.36
CA GLU A 211 0.73 5.81 12.25
C GLU A 211 1.09 4.34 12.05
N TYR A 212 1.13 3.90 10.79
CA TYR A 212 1.46 2.52 10.46
C TYR A 212 2.90 2.15 10.87
N GLN A 213 3.85 3.06 10.70
CA GLN A 213 5.24 2.84 11.14
C GLN A 213 5.34 2.76 12.65
N ARG A 214 4.66 3.64 13.40
CA ARG A 214 4.62 3.61 14.87
C ARG A 214 4.01 2.32 15.42
N LEU A 215 3.08 1.73 14.69
CA LEU A 215 2.48 0.46 15.04
C LEU A 215 3.52 -0.67 15.09
N GLY A 216 4.64 -0.55 14.38
CA GLY A 216 5.69 -1.58 14.36
C GLY A 216 5.23 -2.95 13.88
N ALA A 217 4.06 -3.03 13.22
CA ALA A 217 3.46 -4.28 12.77
C ALA A 217 4.27 -4.97 11.66
N THR A 218 5.03 -4.18 10.92
CA THR A 218 5.83 -4.70 9.80
C THR A 218 7.26 -4.20 9.86
N ARG A 219 8.17 -5.00 9.35
CA ARG A 219 9.56 -4.61 9.11
C ARG A 219 9.97 -4.97 7.68
N SER A 220 10.77 -4.14 7.06
CA SER A 220 11.40 -4.48 5.79
C SER A 220 12.63 -5.36 6.06
N VAL A 221 12.70 -6.51 5.39
CA VAL A 221 13.85 -7.43 5.43
C VAL A 221 14.65 -7.24 4.13
N GLY A 222 14.92 -5.97 3.76
CA GLY A 222 15.44 -5.63 2.46
C GLY A 222 16.87 -6.06 2.20
N TRP A 223 17.80 -5.75 3.12
CA TRP A 223 19.23 -5.87 2.84
C TRP A 223 19.71 -7.31 2.62
N GLN A 224 19.22 -8.26 3.43
CA GLN A 224 19.65 -9.67 3.33
C GLN A 224 19.23 -10.33 2.01
N TRP A 225 18.17 -9.81 1.37
CA TRP A 225 17.59 -10.37 0.16
C TRP A 225 18.02 -9.62 -1.11
N ILE A 226 18.42 -8.36 -0.97
CA ILE A 226 18.99 -7.56 -2.06
C ILE A 226 20.41 -8.02 -2.38
N LEU A 227 21.18 -8.43 -1.37
CA LEU A 227 22.57 -8.81 -1.53
C LEU A 227 22.79 -9.87 -2.63
N PRO A 228 22.10 -11.03 -2.65
CA PRO A 228 22.28 -12.00 -3.71
C PRO A 228 21.91 -11.46 -5.10
N GLY A 229 20.90 -10.62 -5.21
CA GLY A 229 20.53 -9.97 -6.45
C GLY A 229 21.61 -9.02 -6.95
N VAL A 230 22.15 -8.19 -6.08
CA VAL A 230 23.25 -7.26 -6.42
C VAL A 230 24.52 -8.02 -6.83
N LEU A 231 24.87 -9.09 -6.11
CA LEU A 231 26.01 -9.95 -6.48
C LEU A 231 25.81 -10.59 -7.85
N ALA A 232 24.61 -11.09 -8.15
CA ALA A 232 24.31 -11.67 -9.45
C ALA A 232 24.41 -10.62 -10.58
N VAL A 233 23.96 -9.38 -10.33
CA VAL A 233 24.10 -8.26 -11.28
C VAL A 233 25.57 -7.93 -11.53
N VAL A 234 26.36 -7.79 -10.46
CA VAL A 234 27.81 -7.46 -10.56
C VAL A 234 28.57 -8.55 -11.28
N LEU A 235 28.30 -9.82 -10.95
CA LEU A 235 28.96 -10.96 -11.60
C LEU A 235 28.52 -11.11 -13.07
N GLY A 236 27.23 -10.97 -13.37
CA GLY A 236 26.72 -11.04 -14.74
C GLY A 236 27.30 -9.93 -15.62
N PHE A 237 27.34 -8.70 -15.11
CA PHE A 237 27.89 -7.57 -15.83
C PHE A 237 29.43 -7.67 -15.97
N GLY A 238 30.13 -8.05 -14.90
CA GLY A 238 31.59 -8.25 -14.92
C GLY A 238 32.01 -9.35 -15.88
N SER A 239 31.26 -10.45 -15.91
CA SER A 239 31.48 -11.57 -16.82
C SER A 239 31.20 -11.19 -18.28
N LEU A 240 30.16 -10.40 -18.53
CA LEU A 240 29.84 -9.86 -19.86
C LEU A 240 30.96 -8.94 -20.39
N LEU A 241 31.50 -8.06 -19.54
CA LEU A 241 32.66 -7.24 -19.87
C LEU A 241 33.91 -8.10 -20.16
N ALA A 242 34.22 -9.06 -19.29
CA ALA A 242 35.36 -9.94 -19.45
C ALA A 242 35.28 -10.72 -20.77
N ASN A 243 34.13 -11.21 -21.17
CA ASN A 243 33.91 -11.91 -22.43
C ASN A 243 34.02 -11.00 -23.66
N SER A 244 33.59 -9.75 -23.53
CA SER A 244 33.79 -8.74 -24.61
C SER A 244 35.28 -8.52 -24.91
N PHE A 245 36.15 -8.52 -23.89
CA PHE A 245 37.58 -8.41 -24.04
C PHE A 245 38.26 -9.70 -24.57
N ILE A 246 37.68 -10.87 -24.27
CA ILE A 246 38.24 -12.18 -24.65
C ILE A 246 37.77 -12.64 -26.03
N GLY A 247 36.81 -11.94 -26.65
CA GLY A 247 36.37 -12.18 -28.01
C GLY A 247 35.41 -13.36 -28.23
N TYR A 248 34.62 -13.74 -27.21
CA TYR A 248 33.58 -14.76 -27.32
C TYR A 248 32.17 -14.20 -27.10
N PRO A 249 31.53 -13.62 -28.16
CA PRO A 249 30.23 -12.98 -28.03
C PRO A 249 29.07 -13.93 -27.64
N VAL A 250 29.20 -15.24 -27.99
CA VAL A 250 28.17 -16.25 -27.65
C VAL A 250 27.99 -16.44 -26.13
N ALA A 251 29.02 -16.16 -25.39
CA ALA A 251 29.03 -16.26 -23.95
C ALA A 251 28.10 -15.25 -23.28
N GLY A 252 27.98 -14.05 -23.82
CA GLY A 252 27.05 -13.02 -23.31
C GLY A 252 25.60 -13.45 -23.35
N LEU A 253 25.20 -14.38 -24.21
CA LEU A 253 23.85 -14.90 -24.28
C LEU A 253 23.46 -15.74 -23.04
N ILE A 254 24.43 -16.41 -22.39
CA ILE A 254 24.21 -17.21 -21.19
C ILE A 254 24.22 -16.32 -19.95
N GLU A 255 25.02 -15.27 -19.96
CA GLU A 255 25.17 -14.36 -18.80
C GLU A 255 24.05 -13.34 -18.69
N LEU A 256 23.42 -12.95 -19.81
CA LEU A 256 22.31 -12.03 -19.86
C LEU A 256 21.11 -12.52 -19.03
N PRO A 257 20.65 -13.79 -19.12
CA PRO A 257 19.60 -14.31 -18.25
C PRO A 257 19.96 -14.26 -16.76
N ILE A 258 21.21 -14.56 -16.39
CA ILE A 258 21.68 -14.51 -14.99
C ILE A 258 21.62 -13.08 -14.47
N PHE A 259 22.06 -12.11 -15.27
CA PHE A 259 21.98 -10.70 -14.96
C PHE A 259 20.52 -10.25 -14.75
N LEU A 260 19.61 -10.61 -15.67
CA LEU A 260 18.19 -10.25 -15.59
C LEU A 260 17.50 -10.88 -14.38
N VAL A 261 17.76 -12.15 -14.08
CA VAL A 261 17.23 -12.82 -12.88
C VAL A 261 17.79 -12.17 -11.61
N GLY A 262 19.08 -11.82 -11.59
CA GLY A 262 19.68 -11.09 -10.49
C GLY A 262 19.04 -9.73 -10.27
N LEU A 263 18.79 -8.97 -11.34
CA LEU A 263 18.07 -7.70 -11.29
C LEU A 263 16.65 -7.87 -10.75
N PHE A 264 15.92 -8.87 -11.27
CA PHE A 264 14.58 -9.19 -10.79
C PHE A 264 14.57 -9.57 -9.30
N CYS A 265 15.50 -10.44 -8.87
CA CYS A 265 15.62 -10.82 -7.46
C CYS A 265 16.00 -9.64 -6.56
N SER A 266 16.83 -8.69 -7.02
CA SER A 266 17.17 -7.49 -6.26
C SER A 266 15.96 -6.56 -6.09
N MET A 267 15.14 -6.41 -7.13
CA MET A 267 13.93 -5.59 -7.09
C MET A 267 12.82 -6.25 -6.24
N ALA A 268 12.68 -7.57 -6.31
CA ALA A 268 11.69 -8.32 -5.54
C ALA A 268 12.14 -8.62 -4.11
N GLY A 269 13.42 -8.45 -3.77
CA GLY A 269 14.00 -8.80 -2.47
C GLY A 269 13.59 -7.89 -1.31
N ALA A 270 13.07 -6.70 -1.56
CA ALA A 270 12.57 -5.79 -0.53
C ALA A 270 11.15 -6.19 -0.08
N VAL A 271 11.03 -7.29 0.64
CA VAL A 271 9.74 -7.78 1.14
C VAL A 271 9.48 -7.28 2.54
N THR A 272 8.27 -6.75 2.75
CA THR A 272 7.76 -6.38 4.06
C THR A 272 7.27 -7.63 4.79
N VAL A 273 7.77 -7.91 5.98
CA VAL A 273 7.37 -9.05 6.80
C VAL A 273 6.68 -8.58 8.08
N LEU A 274 5.73 -9.38 8.58
CA LEU A 274 5.09 -9.11 9.86
C LEU A 274 6.06 -9.35 11.02
N THR A 275 6.02 -8.46 12.01
CA THR A 275 6.65 -8.68 13.33
C THR A 275 5.77 -9.59 14.18
N ASP A 276 6.24 -10.00 15.35
CA ASP A 276 5.40 -10.80 16.28
C ASP A 276 4.19 -9.98 16.74
N GLN A 277 4.37 -8.69 17.03
CA GLN A 277 3.26 -7.77 17.30
C GLN A 277 2.35 -7.63 16.08
N GLY A 278 2.91 -7.58 14.88
CA GLY A 278 2.14 -7.54 13.64
C GLY A 278 1.32 -8.79 13.40
N GLN A 279 1.78 -9.95 13.82
CA GLN A 279 1.02 -11.21 13.75
C GLN A 279 -0.22 -11.16 14.66
N ASP A 280 -0.09 -10.67 15.90
CA ASP A 280 -1.22 -10.54 16.83
C ASP A 280 -2.27 -9.55 16.30
N ILE A 281 -1.83 -8.36 15.88
CA ILE A 281 -2.73 -7.34 15.32
C ILE A 281 -3.39 -7.85 14.02
N ALA A 282 -2.65 -8.52 13.16
CA ALA A 282 -3.19 -9.11 11.94
C ALA A 282 -4.25 -10.18 12.25
N GLY A 283 -4.02 -11.01 13.26
CA GLY A 283 -4.99 -12.00 13.71
C GLY A 283 -6.31 -11.37 14.14
N ARG A 284 -6.26 -10.32 14.98
CA ARG A 284 -7.45 -9.57 15.43
C ARG A 284 -8.16 -8.88 14.26
N THR A 285 -7.41 -8.26 13.36
CA THR A 285 -7.96 -7.54 12.20
C THR A 285 -8.63 -8.49 11.21
N LEU A 286 -8.00 -9.64 10.92
CA LEU A 286 -8.58 -10.68 10.06
C LEU A 286 -9.78 -11.34 10.73
N GLY A 287 -9.73 -11.56 12.05
CA GLY A 287 -10.83 -12.11 12.82
C GLY A 287 -12.06 -11.20 12.80
N LEU A 288 -11.87 -9.88 12.94
CA LEU A 288 -12.95 -8.91 12.79
C LEU A 288 -13.49 -8.88 11.36
N LYS A 289 -12.62 -8.89 10.34
CA LYS A 289 -13.03 -8.97 8.93
C LYS A 289 -13.93 -10.20 8.71
N ARG A 290 -13.51 -11.37 9.15
CA ARG A 290 -14.28 -12.61 9.04
C ARG A 290 -15.62 -12.53 9.77
N TYR A 291 -15.62 -11.98 11.00
CA TYR A 291 -16.86 -11.78 11.75
C TYR A 291 -17.85 -10.89 10.99
N MET A 292 -17.39 -9.78 10.41
CA MET A 292 -18.23 -8.87 9.64
C MET A 292 -18.73 -9.49 8.33
N GLU A 293 -17.92 -10.27 7.64
CA GLU A 293 -18.30 -10.98 6.43
C GLU A 293 -19.37 -12.02 6.70
N ASP A 294 -19.20 -12.82 7.74
CA ASP A 294 -20.19 -13.85 8.10
C ASP A 294 -21.49 -13.20 8.61
N PHE A 295 -21.40 -12.08 9.36
CA PHE A 295 -22.58 -11.35 9.84
C PHE A 295 -23.36 -10.68 8.70
N SER A 296 -22.71 -10.24 7.63
CA SER A 296 -23.38 -9.64 6.47
C SER A 296 -24.12 -10.64 5.58
N ASN A 297 -23.89 -11.95 5.77
CA ASN A 297 -24.53 -13.03 5.04
C ASN A 297 -25.82 -13.55 5.70
N PHE A 298 -26.20 -12.98 6.86
CA PHE A 298 -27.48 -13.24 7.55
C PHE A 298 -28.45 -12.07 7.35
#